data_4b5666b537be926f586b015ed83fa9c2
#
_entry.id   4b5666b537be926f586b015ed83fa9c2
#
_cell.length_a   1.000
_cell.length_b   1.000
_cell.length_c   1.000
_cell.angle_alpha   90.00
_cell.angle_beta   90.00
_cell.angle_gamma   90.00
#
_symmetry.space_group_name_H-M   'P 1'
#
loop_
_entity.id
_entity.type
_entity.pdbx_description
1 polymer ?
#
loop_
_entity_poly.entity_id
_entity_poly.type
_entity_poly.pdbx_seq_one_letter_code
_entity_poly.pdbx_strand_id
1 'polypeptide(L)'
;MTFAEAVTRLEAGLKAGLPGSLAHAHLAPVPPRKWPASFNPAKVRNAAGLLLVFPKRSEETAENAENAEPDLSQRSVRPPRFPPDAPAHIILTVRADGLRHAGQVSLPGGVVDPGETFEQAALREAHEEVALALEDVRVLGALTPLDIPVSGFRLHPVVAAQATRPSLKPSDSEVARILEVSVADLLNGEHFITIERKRDGFSLTVPAFRIANVEVWGATAMVLAEFLALLGWSGPSTGPIT
;
A
#
# COMPACT_ATOMS: atom_id res chain seq x y z
N MET A 1 -6.34 5.54 13.94
CA MET A 1 -4.94 5.15 14.25
C MET A 1 -4.03 6.31 13.90
N THR A 2 -3.19 6.74 14.83
CA THR A 2 -2.20 7.78 14.59
C THR A 2 -0.98 7.25 13.84
N PHE A 3 -0.20 8.13 13.24
CA PHE A 3 1.06 7.75 12.58
C PHE A 3 2.05 7.09 13.55
N ALA A 4 2.21 7.66 14.76
CA ALA A 4 3.13 7.14 15.76
C ALA A 4 2.73 5.71 16.21
N GLU A 5 1.43 5.47 16.46
CA GLU A 5 0.91 4.13 16.79
C GLU A 5 1.13 3.13 15.64
N ALA A 6 0.86 3.56 14.39
CA ALA A 6 1.04 2.69 13.23
C ALA A 6 2.51 2.27 13.09
N VAL A 7 3.45 3.22 13.13
CA VAL A 7 4.88 2.93 13.03
C VAL A 7 5.34 2.00 14.15
N THR A 8 4.93 2.26 15.40
CA THR A 8 5.31 1.43 16.54
C THR A 8 4.81 -0.02 16.38
N ARG A 9 3.57 -0.21 15.95
CA ARG A 9 3.00 -1.54 15.71
C ARG A 9 3.67 -2.25 14.55
N LEU A 10 3.96 -1.55 13.47
CA LEU A 10 4.67 -2.12 12.32
C LEU A 10 6.07 -2.59 12.70
N GLU A 11 6.85 -1.78 13.40
CA GLU A 11 8.18 -2.16 13.87
C GLU A 11 8.16 -3.38 14.80
N ALA A 12 7.17 -3.44 15.69
CA ALA A 12 6.99 -4.58 16.58
C ALA A 12 6.58 -5.84 15.79
N GLY A 13 5.59 -5.74 14.91
CA GLY A 13 5.08 -6.85 14.12
C GLY A 13 6.10 -7.42 13.14
N LEU A 14 6.85 -6.56 12.44
CA LEU A 14 7.92 -6.97 11.52
C LEU A 14 9.03 -7.77 12.23
N LYS A 15 9.28 -7.49 13.52
CA LYS A 15 10.26 -8.23 14.35
C LYS A 15 9.69 -9.52 14.94
N ALA A 16 8.41 -9.55 15.28
CA ALA A 16 7.78 -10.69 15.96
C ALA A 16 7.47 -11.87 15.03
N GLY A 17 7.35 -11.61 13.74
CA GLY A 17 7.03 -12.58 12.69
C GLY A 17 5.79 -12.19 11.89
N LEU A 18 5.83 -12.51 10.63
CA LEU A 18 4.80 -12.11 9.66
C LEU A 18 3.62 -13.10 9.63
N PRO A 19 2.37 -12.62 9.59
CA PRO A 19 1.19 -13.48 9.42
C PRO A 19 1.12 -14.14 8.03
N GLY A 20 1.74 -13.54 7.02
CA GLY A 20 1.95 -14.11 5.69
C GLY A 20 0.67 -14.59 5.02
N SER A 21 0.70 -15.82 4.53
CA SER A 21 -0.41 -16.42 3.79
C SER A 21 -1.73 -16.48 4.56
N LEU A 22 -1.70 -16.50 5.90
CA LEU A 22 -2.93 -16.46 6.72
C LEU A 22 -3.64 -15.12 6.57
N ALA A 23 -2.89 -14.03 6.60
CA ALA A 23 -3.46 -12.71 6.36
C ALA A 23 -3.88 -12.52 4.90
N HIS A 24 -3.05 -12.97 3.95
CA HIS A 24 -3.36 -12.89 2.52
C HIS A 24 -4.68 -13.60 2.17
N ALA A 25 -5.00 -14.71 2.85
CA ALA A 25 -6.21 -15.49 2.59
C ALA A 25 -7.51 -14.69 2.79
N HIS A 26 -7.51 -13.68 3.66
CA HIS A 26 -8.70 -12.82 3.87
C HIS A 26 -9.12 -12.05 2.61
N LEU A 27 -8.17 -11.74 1.73
CA LEU A 27 -8.38 -10.93 0.52
C LEU A 27 -7.97 -11.65 -0.77
N ALA A 28 -7.74 -12.95 -0.68
CA ALA A 28 -7.47 -13.77 -1.86
C ALA A 28 -8.75 -14.00 -2.67
N PRO A 29 -8.69 -14.00 -4.02
CA PRO A 29 -9.79 -14.41 -4.88
C PRO A 29 -10.23 -15.85 -4.62
N VAL A 30 -11.51 -16.14 -4.74
CA VAL A 30 -12.07 -17.49 -4.62
C VAL A 30 -12.59 -17.94 -6.00
N PRO A 31 -12.07 -19.06 -6.54
CA PRO A 31 -10.99 -19.90 -6.04
C PRO A 31 -9.60 -19.24 -6.13
N PRO A 32 -8.66 -19.63 -5.24
CA PRO A 32 -7.30 -19.06 -5.25
C PRO A 32 -6.58 -19.38 -6.55
N ARG A 33 -5.83 -18.41 -7.06
CA ARG A 33 -5.05 -18.58 -8.27
C ARG A 33 -3.77 -19.34 -8.00
N LYS A 34 -3.50 -20.32 -8.85
CA LYS A 34 -2.28 -21.15 -8.81
C LYS A 34 -1.47 -20.93 -10.08
N TRP A 35 -0.18 -21.20 -10.00
CA TRP A 35 0.65 -21.30 -11.19
C TRP A 35 0.13 -22.41 -12.11
N PRO A 36 0.12 -22.22 -13.44
CA PRO A 36 -0.19 -23.29 -14.37
C PRO A 36 0.77 -24.48 -14.15
N ALA A 37 0.28 -25.71 -14.31
CA ALA A 37 1.12 -26.91 -14.13
C ALA A 37 2.35 -26.94 -15.06
N SER A 38 2.26 -26.30 -16.22
CA SER A 38 3.35 -26.15 -17.20
C SER A 38 4.27 -24.95 -16.93
N PHE A 39 4.01 -24.17 -15.87
CA PHE A 39 4.80 -22.98 -15.60
C PHE A 39 6.21 -23.35 -15.11
N ASN A 40 7.22 -22.72 -15.73
CA ASN A 40 8.60 -22.89 -15.29
C ASN A 40 8.93 -21.88 -14.16
N PRO A 41 9.21 -22.34 -12.92
CA PRO A 41 9.53 -21.46 -11.80
C PRO A 41 10.74 -20.54 -12.05
N ALA A 42 11.68 -20.95 -12.91
CA ALA A 42 12.83 -20.11 -13.28
C ALA A 42 12.45 -18.86 -14.09
N LYS A 43 11.21 -18.78 -14.59
CA LYS A 43 10.67 -17.62 -15.31
C LYS A 43 9.93 -16.63 -14.41
N VAL A 44 9.84 -16.88 -13.10
CA VAL A 44 9.30 -15.90 -12.15
C VAL A 44 10.19 -14.67 -12.13
N ARG A 45 9.60 -13.53 -12.40
CA ARG A 45 10.29 -12.23 -12.27
C ARG A 45 10.01 -11.63 -10.92
N ASN A 46 11.00 -10.99 -10.32
CA ASN A 46 10.80 -10.25 -9.07
C ASN A 46 10.32 -8.83 -9.36
N ALA A 47 9.38 -8.39 -8.56
CA ALA A 47 8.94 -7.01 -8.49
C ALA A 47 8.97 -6.54 -7.03
N ALA A 48 9.19 -5.27 -6.79
CA ALA A 48 9.11 -4.68 -5.47
C ALA A 48 8.07 -3.56 -5.46
N GLY A 49 7.39 -3.39 -4.33
CA GLY A 49 6.39 -2.33 -4.16
C GLY A 49 6.53 -1.65 -2.80
N LEU A 50 6.42 -0.33 -2.78
CA LEU A 50 6.56 0.48 -1.57
C LEU A 50 5.22 0.69 -0.88
N LEU A 51 5.12 0.29 0.38
CA LEU A 51 4.04 0.63 1.29
C LEU A 51 4.56 1.71 2.25
N LEU A 52 4.38 2.98 1.87
CA LEU A 52 4.84 4.13 2.64
C LEU A 52 3.76 4.60 3.59
N VAL A 53 4.09 4.68 4.88
CA VAL A 53 3.22 5.24 5.92
C VAL A 53 3.69 6.66 6.26
N PHE A 54 2.75 7.60 6.32
CA PHE A 54 3.04 9.01 6.62
C PHE A 54 1.87 9.68 7.35
N PRO A 55 2.11 10.77 8.10
CA PRO A 55 1.06 11.53 8.77
C PRO A 55 0.37 12.49 7.78
N LYS A 56 -0.97 12.57 7.86
CA LYS A 56 -1.75 13.58 7.13
C LYS A 56 -2.82 14.16 8.05
N ARG A 57 -2.92 15.50 8.14
CA ARG A 57 -4.05 16.14 8.82
C ARG A 57 -5.32 15.98 7.99
N SER A 58 -6.46 15.83 8.65
CA SER A 58 -7.75 16.05 8.00
C SER A 58 -7.87 17.52 7.58
N GLU A 59 -8.58 17.80 6.50
CA GLU A 59 -8.78 19.18 6.00
C GLU A 59 -9.43 20.09 7.07
N GLU A 60 -10.33 19.56 7.87
CA GLU A 60 -10.95 20.22 9.01
C GLU A 60 -9.96 20.72 10.09
N THR A 61 -8.85 20.02 10.27
CA THR A 61 -7.80 20.38 11.24
C THR A 61 -6.80 21.40 10.63
N ALA A 62 -6.71 21.45 9.31
CA ALA A 62 -5.85 22.39 8.60
C ALA A 62 -6.43 23.83 8.63
N GLU A 63 -7.73 23.99 8.39
CA GLU A 63 -8.42 25.30 8.47
C GLU A 63 -8.33 25.94 9.87
N ASN A 64 -8.41 25.13 10.94
CA ASN A 64 -8.26 25.60 12.31
C ASN A 64 -6.82 26.01 12.67
N ALA A 65 -5.81 25.53 11.94
CA ALA A 65 -4.40 25.86 12.16
C ALA A 65 -3.96 27.10 11.37
N GLU A 66 -4.58 27.40 10.22
CA GLU A 66 -4.35 28.64 9.46
C GLU A 66 -4.92 29.87 10.15
N ASN A 67 -5.93 29.70 10.99
CA ASN A 67 -6.54 30.78 11.79
C ASN A 67 -5.80 31.08 13.12
N ALA A 68 -4.74 30.33 13.46
CA ALA A 68 -3.88 30.63 14.59
C ALA A 68 -2.77 31.59 14.14
N GLU A 69 -2.72 32.81 14.76
CA GLU A 69 -1.67 33.78 14.46
C GLU A 69 -0.27 33.16 14.58
N PRO A 70 0.61 33.34 13.57
CA PRO A 70 1.94 32.77 13.62
C PRO A 70 2.80 33.54 14.62
N ASP A 71 3.28 32.85 15.64
CA ASP A 71 4.35 33.35 16.50
C ASP A 71 5.65 33.46 15.69
N LEU A 72 6.02 34.66 15.29
CA LEU A 72 7.17 34.97 14.45
C LEU A 72 8.52 34.82 15.17
N SER A 73 8.55 34.42 16.43
CA SER A 73 9.78 34.36 17.24
C SER A 73 10.65 33.12 17.05
N GLN A 74 10.16 32.08 16.31
CA GLN A 74 10.91 30.84 16.11
C GLN A 74 11.00 30.44 14.62
N ARG A 75 11.76 31.21 13.83
CA ARG A 75 12.21 30.72 12.50
C ARG A 75 13.33 29.67 12.64
N SER A 76 12.97 28.46 13.03
CA SER A 76 13.79 27.28 12.79
C SER A 76 13.37 26.65 11.47
N VAL A 77 14.33 26.44 10.55
CA VAL A 77 14.14 25.88 9.19
C VAL A 77 13.92 24.33 9.28
N ARG A 78 13.20 23.87 10.28
CA ARG A 78 12.75 22.46 10.33
C ARG A 78 11.36 22.37 9.70
N PRO A 79 11.13 21.39 8.78
CA PRO A 79 9.77 21.14 8.31
C PRO A 79 8.85 20.90 9.52
N PRO A 80 7.59 21.37 9.46
CA PRO A 80 6.68 21.23 10.58
C PRO A 80 6.56 19.75 10.97
N ARG A 81 7.02 19.42 12.19
CA ARG A 81 6.73 18.12 12.78
C ARG A 81 5.22 18.06 12.95
N PHE A 82 4.58 17.12 12.28
CA PHE A 82 3.17 16.84 12.52
C PHE A 82 2.96 16.52 14.01
N PRO A 83 1.80 16.95 14.57
CA PRO A 83 1.46 16.57 15.94
C PRO A 83 1.49 15.03 16.04
N PRO A 84 1.88 14.48 17.21
CA PRO A 84 2.04 13.05 17.42
C PRO A 84 0.75 12.24 17.20
N ASP A 85 -0.40 12.92 17.20
CA ASP A 85 -1.75 12.40 16.96
C ASP A 85 -2.22 12.44 15.50
N ALA A 86 -1.38 12.93 14.56
CA ALA A 86 -1.75 12.99 13.15
C ALA A 86 -2.11 11.60 12.61
N PRO A 87 -3.24 11.46 11.87
CA PRO A 87 -3.68 10.18 11.32
C PRO A 87 -2.66 9.57 10.34
N ALA A 88 -2.50 8.26 10.42
CA ALA A 88 -1.67 7.49 9.49
C ALA A 88 -2.35 7.34 8.13
N HIS A 89 -1.61 7.59 7.07
CA HIS A 89 -2.01 7.37 5.68
C HIS A 89 -0.97 6.54 4.94
N ILE A 90 -1.39 5.92 3.85
CA ILE A 90 -0.51 5.23 2.90
C ILE A 90 -0.73 5.78 1.50
N ILE A 91 0.22 5.50 0.59
CA ILE A 91 0.14 5.84 -0.82
C ILE A 91 -0.27 4.62 -1.62
N LEU A 92 -1.24 4.79 -2.52
CA LEU A 92 -1.54 3.86 -3.61
C LEU A 92 -1.57 4.63 -4.94
N THR A 93 -1.33 3.95 -6.04
CA THR A 93 -1.42 4.49 -7.40
C THR A 93 -2.58 3.87 -8.16
N VAL A 94 -3.21 4.65 -9.03
CA VAL A 94 -4.14 4.15 -10.04
C VAL A 94 -3.42 4.15 -11.38
N ARG A 95 -3.35 3.01 -12.02
CA ARG A 95 -2.62 2.83 -13.28
C ARG A 95 -3.27 3.60 -14.42
N ALA A 96 -2.46 4.27 -15.24
CA ALA A 96 -2.91 5.10 -16.36
C ALA A 96 -3.63 4.28 -17.44
N ASP A 97 -4.50 4.96 -18.20
CA ASP A 97 -5.19 4.40 -19.35
C ASP A 97 -4.19 4.06 -20.48
N GLY A 98 -4.57 3.09 -21.31
CA GLY A 98 -3.70 2.63 -22.43
C GLY A 98 -2.64 1.60 -22.02
N LEU A 99 -2.42 1.38 -20.74
CA LEU A 99 -1.52 0.35 -20.23
C LEU A 99 -2.26 -0.96 -19.95
N ARG A 100 -1.50 -2.06 -19.91
CA ARG A 100 -2.05 -3.34 -19.39
C ARG A 100 -2.49 -3.15 -17.94
N HIS A 101 -3.71 -3.55 -17.62
CA HIS A 101 -4.32 -3.37 -16.30
C HIS A 101 -4.65 -1.91 -15.93
N ALA A 102 -5.01 -1.08 -16.92
CA ALA A 102 -5.47 0.28 -16.70
C ALA A 102 -6.56 0.37 -15.62
N GLY A 103 -6.53 1.41 -14.82
CA GLY A 103 -7.46 1.65 -13.71
C GLY A 103 -7.28 0.76 -12.49
N GLN A 104 -6.36 -0.22 -12.50
CA GLN A 104 -6.07 -1.01 -11.30
C GLN A 104 -5.29 -0.19 -10.28
N VAL A 105 -5.58 -0.48 -9.01
CA VAL A 105 -4.89 0.14 -7.87
C VAL A 105 -3.72 -0.73 -7.44
N SER A 106 -2.54 -0.13 -7.28
CA SER A 106 -1.32 -0.80 -6.83
C SER A 106 -0.55 0.00 -5.80
N LEU A 107 0.42 -0.65 -5.16
CA LEU A 107 1.52 0.06 -4.52
C LEU A 107 2.38 0.71 -5.62
N PRO A 108 3.01 1.87 -5.37
CA PRO A 108 4.11 2.32 -6.20
C PRO A 108 5.17 1.22 -6.28
N GLY A 109 5.58 0.83 -7.50
CA GLY A 109 6.52 -0.27 -7.61
C GLY A 109 6.56 -0.93 -8.99
N GLY A 110 7.64 -1.68 -9.23
CA GLY A 110 7.90 -2.30 -10.51
C GLY A 110 8.91 -3.43 -10.46
N VAL A 111 9.55 -3.67 -11.58
CA VAL A 111 10.52 -4.77 -11.76
C VAL A 111 11.82 -4.47 -11.02
N VAL A 112 12.36 -5.50 -10.37
CA VAL A 112 13.68 -5.40 -9.73
C VAL A 112 14.76 -5.54 -10.80
N ASP A 113 15.63 -4.56 -10.92
CA ASP A 113 16.73 -4.56 -11.87
C ASP A 113 17.89 -5.45 -11.41
N PRO A 114 18.72 -5.95 -12.33
CA PRO A 114 19.88 -6.75 -11.98
C PRO A 114 20.84 -6.03 -11.02
N GLY A 115 21.06 -6.62 -9.85
CA GLY A 115 21.94 -6.08 -8.81
C GLY A 115 21.25 -5.19 -7.79
N GLU A 116 19.97 -4.84 -7.96
CA GLU A 116 19.21 -4.13 -6.94
C GLU A 116 18.74 -5.05 -5.81
N THR A 117 18.65 -4.51 -4.61
CA THR A 117 17.85 -5.10 -3.54
C THR A 117 16.37 -4.77 -3.75
N PHE A 118 15.46 -5.49 -3.11
CA PHE A 118 14.02 -5.20 -3.18
C PHE A 118 13.68 -3.82 -2.62
N GLU A 119 14.41 -3.38 -1.60
CA GLU A 119 14.27 -2.05 -1.01
C GLU A 119 14.68 -0.94 -1.99
N GLN A 120 15.81 -1.12 -2.66
CA GLN A 120 16.28 -0.18 -3.68
C GLN A 120 15.29 -0.06 -4.83
N ALA A 121 14.80 -1.20 -5.35
CA ALA A 121 13.82 -1.20 -6.43
C ALA A 121 12.50 -0.52 -6.00
N ALA A 122 11.97 -0.81 -4.82
CA ALA A 122 10.74 -0.21 -4.32
C ALA A 122 10.85 1.32 -4.16
N LEU A 123 12.00 1.80 -3.67
CA LEU A 123 12.26 3.24 -3.51
C LEU A 123 12.46 3.93 -4.86
N ARG A 124 13.23 3.35 -5.79
CA ARG A 124 13.45 3.88 -7.14
C ARG A 124 12.13 4.02 -7.89
N GLU A 125 11.33 2.96 -7.92
CA GLU A 125 10.03 2.96 -8.59
C GLU A 125 9.06 3.99 -7.99
N ALA A 126 9.03 4.13 -6.66
CA ALA A 126 8.22 5.17 -6.01
C ALA A 126 8.72 6.59 -6.35
N HIS A 127 10.03 6.79 -6.49
CA HIS A 127 10.55 8.06 -6.98
C HIS A 127 10.12 8.34 -8.43
N GLU A 128 10.21 7.34 -9.31
CA GLU A 128 9.86 7.45 -10.73
C GLU A 128 8.35 7.63 -10.95
N GLU A 129 7.51 6.86 -10.26
CA GLU A 129 6.06 6.86 -10.45
C GLU A 129 5.34 8.03 -9.78
N VAL A 130 5.78 8.45 -8.59
CA VAL A 130 5.06 9.45 -7.78
C VAL A 130 5.94 10.61 -7.30
N ALA A 131 7.17 10.74 -7.82
CA ALA A 131 8.16 11.76 -7.46
C ALA A 131 8.45 11.83 -5.96
N LEU A 132 8.43 10.67 -5.27
CA LEU A 132 8.74 10.59 -3.85
C LEU A 132 10.19 11.04 -3.59
N ALA A 133 10.37 12.05 -2.73
CA ALA A 133 11.67 12.44 -2.21
C ALA A 133 12.13 11.40 -1.17
N LEU A 134 13.35 10.85 -1.33
CA LEU A 134 13.80 9.67 -0.58
C LEU A 134 14.57 10.02 0.70
N GLU A 135 14.98 11.28 0.89
CA GLU A 135 15.91 11.72 1.93
C GLU A 135 15.39 11.44 3.35
N ASP A 136 14.06 11.52 3.55
CA ASP A 136 13.43 11.30 4.85
C ASP A 136 12.66 9.97 4.94
N VAL A 137 12.81 9.10 3.93
CA VAL A 137 12.15 7.79 3.91
C VAL A 137 12.96 6.79 4.71
N ARG A 138 12.36 6.23 5.75
CA ARG A 138 12.95 5.19 6.59
C ARG A 138 12.31 3.85 6.31
N VAL A 139 13.05 2.90 5.76
CA VAL A 139 12.61 1.51 5.60
C VAL A 139 12.45 0.86 6.97
N LEU A 140 11.31 0.24 7.21
CA LEU A 140 10.98 -0.49 8.44
C LEU A 140 11.24 -1.99 8.31
N GLY A 141 11.07 -2.53 7.10
CA GLY A 141 11.24 -3.94 6.76
C GLY A 141 10.43 -4.35 5.54
N ALA A 142 10.27 -5.65 5.34
CA ALA A 142 9.51 -6.21 4.24
C ALA A 142 8.40 -7.13 4.75
N LEU A 143 7.28 -7.19 4.01
CA LEU A 143 6.22 -8.17 4.21
C LEU A 143 6.53 -9.47 3.48
N THR A 144 5.67 -10.47 3.66
CA THR A 144 5.79 -11.76 3.00
C THR A 144 5.70 -11.63 1.48
N PRO A 145 6.66 -12.17 0.72
CA PRO A 145 6.58 -12.16 -0.74
C PRO A 145 5.31 -12.85 -1.24
N LEU A 146 4.68 -12.25 -2.25
CA LEU A 146 3.42 -12.71 -2.81
C LEU A 146 3.58 -13.12 -4.28
N ASP A 147 3.28 -14.38 -4.60
CA ASP A 147 3.24 -14.85 -5.99
C ASP A 147 2.00 -14.32 -6.71
N ILE A 148 2.20 -13.81 -7.93
CA ILE A 148 1.14 -13.31 -8.82
C ILE A 148 1.13 -14.13 -10.12
N PRO A 149 0.50 -15.31 -10.12
CA PRO A 149 0.56 -16.26 -11.26
C PRO A 149 0.08 -15.68 -12.59
N VAL A 150 -0.86 -14.74 -12.54
CA VAL A 150 -1.45 -14.12 -13.75
C VAL A 150 -0.50 -13.18 -14.50
N SER A 151 0.51 -12.66 -13.83
CA SER A 151 1.52 -11.76 -14.42
C SER A 151 2.91 -12.37 -14.51
N GLY A 152 3.13 -13.51 -13.86
CA GLY A 152 4.44 -14.16 -13.81
C GLY A 152 5.40 -13.50 -12.83
N PHE A 153 4.91 -12.74 -11.87
CA PHE A 153 5.70 -12.02 -10.88
C PHE A 153 5.62 -12.63 -9.48
N ARG A 154 6.69 -12.41 -8.72
CA ARG A 154 6.71 -12.45 -7.26
C ARG A 154 6.92 -11.03 -6.77
N LEU A 155 5.93 -10.51 -6.03
CA LEU A 155 5.97 -9.19 -5.43
C LEU A 155 6.65 -9.26 -4.06
N HIS A 156 7.59 -8.35 -3.83
CA HIS A 156 8.28 -8.14 -2.56
C HIS A 156 7.82 -6.79 -1.98
N PRO A 157 6.84 -6.76 -1.05
CA PRO A 157 6.37 -5.51 -0.48
C PRO A 157 7.35 -5.00 0.57
N VAL A 158 7.77 -3.75 0.43
CA VAL A 158 8.65 -3.04 1.35
C VAL A 158 7.84 -2.03 2.14
N VAL A 159 7.94 -2.07 3.47
CA VAL A 159 7.28 -1.13 4.37
C VAL A 159 8.25 -0.04 4.76
N ALA A 160 7.85 1.20 4.58
CA ALA A 160 8.62 2.37 4.98
C ALA A 160 7.76 3.41 5.67
N ALA A 161 8.39 4.33 6.38
CA ALA A 161 7.75 5.46 7.05
C ALA A 161 8.47 6.76 6.71
N GLN A 162 7.68 7.84 6.59
CA GLN A 162 8.18 9.21 6.48
C GLN A 162 7.44 10.08 7.51
N ALA A 163 8.20 10.86 8.30
CA ALA A 163 7.63 11.64 9.42
C ALA A 163 6.86 12.89 8.98
N THR A 164 6.89 13.22 7.68
CA THR A 164 6.18 14.34 7.07
C THR A 164 5.32 13.84 5.90
N ARG A 165 4.23 14.57 5.57
CA ARG A 165 3.47 14.25 4.36
C ARG A 165 4.35 14.49 3.13
N PRO A 166 4.54 13.50 2.26
CA PRO A 166 5.34 13.68 1.05
C PRO A 166 4.65 14.63 0.06
N SER A 167 5.45 15.40 -0.68
CA SER A 167 4.98 16.12 -1.86
C SER A 167 5.05 15.17 -3.04
N LEU A 168 3.90 14.78 -3.58
CA LEU A 168 3.80 13.76 -4.61
C LEU A 168 3.29 14.35 -5.92
N LYS A 169 3.81 13.82 -7.01
CA LYS A 169 3.36 14.12 -8.37
C LYS A 169 3.31 12.83 -9.19
N PRO A 170 2.17 12.49 -9.81
CA PRO A 170 2.10 11.31 -10.66
C PRO A 170 2.99 11.47 -11.89
N SER A 171 3.60 10.37 -12.31
CA SER A 171 4.26 10.26 -13.62
C SER A 171 3.19 10.23 -14.72
N ASP A 172 3.32 11.10 -15.72
CA ASP A 172 2.29 11.30 -16.75
C ASP A 172 2.05 10.05 -17.63
N SER A 173 2.99 9.10 -17.66
CA SER A 173 2.93 7.93 -18.52
C SER A 173 2.38 6.67 -17.84
N GLU A 174 2.47 6.56 -16.50
CA GLU A 174 2.18 5.31 -15.80
C GLU A 174 1.10 5.44 -14.73
N VAL A 175 0.98 6.60 -14.10
CA VAL A 175 0.10 6.84 -12.96
C VAL A 175 -0.97 7.87 -13.32
N ALA A 176 -2.22 7.43 -13.42
CA ALA A 176 -3.36 8.32 -13.64
C ALA A 176 -3.67 9.17 -12.40
N ARG A 177 -3.52 8.60 -11.22
CA ARG A 177 -3.87 9.26 -9.96
C ARG A 177 -3.12 8.63 -8.78
N ILE A 178 -2.69 9.48 -7.84
CA ILE A 178 -2.18 9.07 -6.53
C ILE A 178 -3.33 9.11 -5.52
N LEU A 179 -3.43 8.08 -4.69
CA LEU A 179 -4.39 7.98 -3.61
C LEU A 179 -3.65 8.04 -2.28
N GLU A 180 -3.97 9.00 -1.45
CA GLU A 180 -3.56 9.04 -0.05
C GLU A 180 -4.68 8.42 0.79
N VAL A 181 -4.48 7.18 1.22
CA VAL A 181 -5.52 6.38 1.87
C VAL A 181 -5.30 6.38 3.38
N SER A 182 -6.33 6.73 4.13
CA SER A 182 -6.31 6.64 5.59
C SER A 182 -6.20 5.18 6.04
N VAL A 183 -5.26 4.90 6.94
CA VAL A 183 -5.17 3.58 7.57
C VAL A 183 -6.41 3.26 8.40
N ALA A 184 -7.05 4.28 8.98
CA ALA A 184 -8.30 4.10 9.71
C ALA A 184 -9.45 3.64 8.80
N ASP A 185 -9.52 4.15 7.56
CA ASP A 185 -10.53 3.73 6.59
C ASP A 185 -10.31 2.27 6.16
N LEU A 186 -9.07 1.86 5.97
CA LEU A 186 -8.74 0.45 5.68
C LEU A 186 -9.09 -0.50 6.83
N LEU A 187 -9.00 -0.03 8.06
CA LEU A 187 -9.39 -0.80 9.26
C LEU A 187 -10.91 -0.81 9.48
N ASN A 188 -11.66 0.11 8.85
CA ASN A 188 -13.10 0.17 8.95
C ASN A 188 -13.75 -0.89 8.06
N GLY A 189 -14.51 -1.81 8.68
CA GLY A 189 -15.18 -2.91 7.98
C GLY A 189 -16.22 -2.47 6.93
N GLU A 190 -16.72 -1.24 6.98
CA GLU A 190 -17.67 -0.71 6.01
C GLU A 190 -17.09 -0.54 4.60
N HIS A 191 -15.77 -0.39 4.50
CA HIS A 191 -15.05 -0.29 3.22
C HIS A 191 -14.74 -1.65 2.60
N PHE A 192 -14.99 -2.73 3.33
CA PHE A 192 -14.78 -4.07 2.83
C PHE A 192 -15.98 -4.53 2.01
N ILE A 193 -15.73 -4.97 0.78
CA ILE A 193 -16.75 -5.42 -0.18
C ILE A 193 -16.35 -6.73 -0.83
N THR A 194 -17.31 -7.37 -1.47
CA THR A 194 -17.10 -8.50 -2.36
C THR A 194 -17.52 -8.12 -3.77
N ILE A 195 -16.69 -8.39 -4.76
CA ILE A 195 -16.96 -8.10 -6.17
C ILE A 195 -16.88 -9.37 -6.99
N GLU A 196 -17.69 -9.45 -8.06
CA GLU A 196 -17.62 -10.52 -9.05
C GLU A 196 -16.73 -10.08 -10.22
N ARG A 197 -15.79 -10.93 -10.61
CA ARG A 197 -14.93 -10.73 -11.79
C ARG A 197 -15.04 -11.92 -12.72
N LYS A 198 -15.31 -11.65 -13.99
CA LYS A 198 -15.30 -12.68 -15.04
C LYS A 198 -13.94 -12.69 -15.73
N ARG A 199 -13.30 -13.86 -15.80
CA ARG A 199 -12.05 -14.03 -16.52
C ARG A 199 -11.97 -15.45 -17.08
N ASP A 200 -11.57 -15.56 -18.35
CA ASP A 200 -11.39 -16.85 -19.04
C ASP A 200 -12.62 -17.78 -18.95
N GLY A 201 -13.83 -17.17 -18.95
CA GLY A 201 -15.10 -17.90 -18.84
C GLY A 201 -15.51 -18.30 -17.42
N PHE A 202 -14.73 -18.02 -16.42
CA PHE A 202 -15.02 -18.31 -15.02
C PHE A 202 -15.39 -17.04 -14.23
N SER A 203 -16.36 -17.17 -13.32
CA SER A 203 -16.64 -16.16 -12.30
C SER A 203 -15.72 -16.37 -11.11
N LEU A 204 -15.17 -15.25 -10.61
CA LEU A 204 -14.35 -15.20 -9.41
C LEU A 204 -15.01 -14.27 -8.41
N THR A 205 -15.21 -14.76 -7.21
CA THR A 205 -15.58 -13.92 -6.07
C THR A 205 -14.31 -13.31 -5.50
N VAL A 206 -14.23 -11.99 -5.48
CA VAL A 206 -13.02 -11.27 -5.12
C VAL A 206 -13.31 -10.31 -3.98
N PRO A 207 -12.73 -10.56 -2.79
CA PRO A 207 -12.74 -9.59 -1.71
C PRO A 207 -11.95 -8.33 -2.09
N ALA A 208 -12.45 -7.17 -1.70
CA ALA A 208 -11.86 -5.89 -2.06
C ALA A 208 -12.13 -4.81 -1.00
N PHE A 209 -11.35 -3.74 -1.01
CA PHE A 209 -11.71 -2.49 -0.36
C PHE A 209 -12.31 -1.53 -1.39
N ARG A 210 -13.35 -0.78 -1.00
CA ARG A 210 -13.88 0.35 -1.80
C ARG A 210 -13.50 1.65 -1.11
N ILE A 211 -12.50 2.35 -1.65
CA ILE A 211 -11.93 3.55 -1.07
C ILE A 211 -11.79 4.61 -2.16
N ALA A 212 -12.17 5.86 -1.88
CA ALA A 212 -12.06 6.98 -2.82
C ALA A 212 -12.66 6.66 -4.22
N ASN A 213 -13.79 5.92 -4.24
CA ASN A 213 -14.51 5.47 -5.44
C ASN A 213 -13.72 4.51 -6.35
N VAL A 214 -12.70 3.84 -5.81
CA VAL A 214 -11.98 2.76 -6.50
C VAL A 214 -12.04 1.47 -5.72
N GLU A 215 -11.85 0.36 -6.43
CA GLU A 215 -11.81 -0.98 -5.85
C GLU A 215 -10.34 -1.45 -5.76
N VAL A 216 -9.88 -1.69 -4.54
CA VAL A 216 -8.55 -2.26 -4.27
C VAL A 216 -8.71 -3.75 -4.03
N TRP A 217 -8.19 -4.57 -4.93
CA TRP A 217 -8.37 -6.02 -4.94
C TRP A 217 -7.12 -6.78 -5.41
N GLY A 218 -7.14 -8.10 -5.38
CA GLY A 218 -6.06 -8.94 -5.86
C GLY A 218 -4.77 -8.78 -5.03
N ALA A 219 -3.61 -8.73 -5.69
CA ALA A 219 -2.32 -8.70 -5.00
C ALA A 219 -2.19 -7.52 -4.04
N THR A 220 -2.63 -6.33 -4.45
CA THR A 220 -2.59 -5.13 -3.60
C THR A 220 -3.41 -5.32 -2.32
N ALA A 221 -4.64 -5.82 -2.44
CA ALA A 221 -5.48 -6.08 -1.28
C ALA A 221 -4.89 -7.16 -0.35
N MET A 222 -4.30 -8.22 -0.91
CA MET A 222 -3.65 -9.28 -0.12
C MET A 222 -2.44 -8.73 0.66
N VAL A 223 -1.63 -7.85 0.05
CA VAL A 223 -0.52 -7.17 0.76
C VAL A 223 -1.07 -6.25 1.85
N LEU A 224 -2.14 -5.50 1.56
CA LEU A 224 -2.80 -4.67 2.58
C LEU A 224 -3.38 -5.50 3.72
N ALA A 225 -3.90 -6.70 3.47
CA ALA A 225 -4.37 -7.58 4.55
C ALA A 225 -3.26 -7.93 5.54
N GLU A 226 -2.06 -8.25 5.06
CA GLU A 226 -0.92 -8.53 5.94
C GLU A 226 -0.45 -7.28 6.68
N PHE A 227 -0.37 -6.15 5.99
CA PHE A 227 -0.06 -4.86 6.61
C PHE A 227 -1.04 -4.51 7.74
N LEU A 228 -2.34 -4.64 7.49
CA LEU A 228 -3.39 -4.37 8.47
C LEU A 228 -3.37 -5.37 9.63
N ALA A 229 -3.02 -6.62 9.39
CA ALA A 229 -2.86 -7.62 10.44
C ALA A 229 -1.74 -7.22 11.43
N LEU A 230 -0.63 -6.65 10.97
CA LEU A 230 0.41 -6.09 11.85
C LEU A 230 -0.12 -4.89 12.67
N LEU A 231 -1.15 -4.21 12.20
CA LEU A 231 -1.81 -3.11 12.91
C LEU A 231 -2.94 -3.57 13.84
N GLY A 232 -3.22 -4.88 13.90
CA GLY A 232 -4.22 -5.48 14.77
C GLY A 232 -5.54 -5.82 14.08
N TRP A 233 -5.62 -5.78 12.74
CA TRP A 233 -6.79 -6.25 12.00
C TRP A 233 -6.86 -7.77 11.97
N SER A 234 -8.01 -8.32 12.27
CA SER A 234 -8.26 -9.77 12.34
C SER A 234 -9.03 -10.35 11.15
N GLY A 235 -9.12 -9.59 10.08
CA GLY A 235 -9.94 -9.94 8.93
C GLY A 235 -11.30 -9.23 8.93
N PRO A 236 -12.10 -9.41 7.86
CA PRO A 236 -13.45 -8.85 7.79
C PRO A 236 -14.35 -9.47 8.86
N SER A 237 -15.26 -8.67 9.41
CA SER A 237 -16.19 -9.09 10.48
C SER A 237 -17.18 -10.19 10.04
N THR A 238 -17.37 -10.37 8.75
CA THR A 238 -18.04 -11.54 8.15
C THR A 238 -16.97 -12.54 7.79
N GLY A 239 -17.02 -13.73 8.40
CA GLY A 239 -16.00 -14.78 8.23
C GLY A 239 -15.58 -15.04 6.79
N PRO A 240 -14.55 -15.88 6.55
CA PRO A 240 -14.04 -16.13 5.22
C PRO A 240 -15.17 -16.52 4.27
N ILE A 241 -15.16 -15.95 3.07
CA ILE A 241 -16.09 -16.31 2.00
C ILE A 241 -15.79 -17.78 1.67
N THR A 242 -16.70 -18.68 2.07
CA THR A 242 -16.61 -20.12 1.80
C THR A 242 -17.00 -20.45 0.36
#